data_8a7f9d27b42dbffcd2feb41078471f95
#
_entry.id   8a7f9d27b42dbffcd2feb41078471f95
#
_cell.length_a   1.000
_cell.length_b   1.000
_cell.length_c   1.000
_cell.angle_alpha   90.00
_cell.angle_beta   90.00
_cell.angle_gamma   90.00
#
_symmetry.space_group_name_H-M   'P 1'
#
loop_
_entity.id
_entity.type
_entity.pdbx_description
1 polymer ?
#
loop_
_entity_poly.entity_id
_entity_poly.type
_entity_poly.pdbx_seq_one_letter_code
_entity_poly.pdbx_strand_id
1 'polypeptide(L)'
;MADQQEILNTILLTRLNYFSLAGMLELYRKVGSATLILEHKNNLRDILPDASDKLVSAIQNCEEARKRAEEELEYDIRYGIEPIPMNDDRYPQRLKDCDDAPLILFYKGNANLNQQRVINIVGTRHCTPYGEDLIRRFITDLKQLSPNVLIISGLAYGVDIVAHRQALANGYETIGVLAHGLDDLYPRQHRETAARMIEQGGLLTEFLTRTNADKINFVRRNRIVAGMSDACILIESAAHGGGLITCDISQSYGRDVFAFPGRIGDHYSEGCNNLIRNNGATLITSAEDFVKDMRWQDDATLMRAKQQGIERSLFPELSSEEQLIVDVLSKTNDLQVNLISVKTNIDISRLTSLLFTLEMKGVIKTFAGGMYHLLK
;
A
#
# COMPACT_ATOMS: atom_id res chain seq x y z
N MET A 1 -12.93 3.94 -13.79
CA MET A 1 -12.46 2.78 -14.63
C MET A 1 -11.86 3.35 -15.91
N ALA A 2 -10.67 2.90 -16.25
CA ALA A 2 -10.02 3.31 -17.51
C ALA A 2 -10.85 2.90 -18.72
N ASP A 3 -10.75 3.68 -19.81
CA ASP A 3 -11.38 3.37 -21.09
C ASP A 3 -10.75 2.09 -21.68
N GLN A 4 -11.58 1.26 -22.34
CA GLN A 4 -11.13 0.02 -22.96
C GLN A 4 -10.00 0.24 -23.98
N GLN A 5 -10.03 1.37 -24.69
CA GLN A 5 -8.98 1.73 -25.64
C GLN A 5 -7.66 2.04 -24.95
N GLU A 6 -7.68 2.74 -23.79
CA GLU A 6 -6.48 2.99 -22.99
C GLU A 6 -5.88 1.70 -22.44
N ILE A 7 -6.73 0.77 -21.99
CA ILE A 7 -6.28 -0.56 -21.53
C ILE A 7 -5.56 -1.29 -22.66
N LEU A 8 -6.20 -1.42 -23.84
CA LEU A 8 -5.60 -2.07 -25.01
C LEU A 8 -4.26 -1.45 -25.39
N ASN A 9 -4.24 -0.13 -25.46
CA ASN A 9 -3.04 0.63 -25.84
C ASN A 9 -1.94 0.52 -24.78
N THR A 10 -2.27 0.43 -23.49
CA THR A 10 -1.31 0.21 -22.42
C THR A 10 -0.70 -1.19 -22.51
N ILE A 11 -1.52 -2.24 -22.75
CA ILE A 11 -1.01 -3.60 -22.99
C ILE A 11 -0.07 -3.60 -24.20
N LEU A 12 -0.46 -2.97 -25.31
CA LEU A 12 0.36 -2.85 -26.51
C LEU A 12 1.72 -2.23 -26.21
N LEU A 13 1.77 -1.12 -25.48
CA LEU A 13 3.03 -0.47 -25.12
C LEU A 13 3.97 -1.42 -24.37
N THR A 14 3.45 -2.25 -23.48
CA THR A 14 4.27 -3.23 -22.73
C THR A 14 4.89 -4.30 -23.64
N ARG A 15 4.40 -4.45 -24.88
CA ARG A 15 4.86 -5.46 -25.86
C ARG A 15 5.86 -4.90 -26.88
N LEU A 16 6.09 -3.59 -26.88
CA LEU A 16 7.09 -3.01 -27.75
C LEU A 16 8.50 -3.43 -27.30
N ASN A 17 9.23 -4.13 -28.14
CA ASN A 17 10.56 -4.68 -27.84
C ASN A 17 11.68 -3.61 -27.78
N TYR A 18 11.32 -2.35 -27.63
CA TYR A 18 12.27 -1.24 -27.71
C TYR A 18 12.78 -0.79 -26.35
N PHE A 19 11.97 -0.91 -25.29
CA PHE A 19 12.26 -0.30 -24.00
C PHE A 19 12.64 -1.30 -22.93
N SER A 20 13.55 -0.87 -22.05
CA SER A 20 13.56 -1.35 -20.68
C SER A 20 12.26 -0.92 -19.97
N LEU A 21 11.88 -1.61 -18.91
CA LEU A 21 10.70 -1.26 -18.11
C LEU A 21 10.72 0.22 -17.68
N ALA A 22 11.87 0.71 -17.21
CA ALA A 22 12.05 2.11 -16.81
C ALA A 22 11.85 3.11 -17.97
N GLY A 23 12.37 2.81 -19.16
CA GLY A 23 12.18 3.68 -20.32
C GLY A 23 10.72 3.77 -20.79
N MET A 24 9.98 2.66 -20.68
CA MET A 24 8.55 2.65 -20.99
C MET A 24 7.74 3.45 -19.96
N LEU A 25 8.06 3.31 -18.69
CA LEU A 25 7.44 4.07 -17.61
C LEU A 25 7.72 5.58 -17.75
N GLU A 26 8.95 5.95 -18.08
CA GLU A 26 9.33 7.34 -18.33
C GLU A 26 8.53 7.95 -19.49
N LEU A 27 8.42 7.22 -20.61
CA LEU A 27 7.61 7.63 -21.75
C LEU A 27 6.15 7.85 -21.34
N TYR A 28 5.57 6.89 -20.64
CA TYR A 28 4.19 6.96 -20.18
C TYR A 28 3.97 8.13 -19.22
N ARG A 29 4.86 8.34 -18.25
CA ARG A 29 4.78 9.47 -17.30
C ARG A 29 4.88 10.85 -17.99
N LYS A 30 5.70 10.97 -19.04
CA LYS A 30 5.84 12.22 -19.79
C LYS A 30 4.56 12.58 -20.58
N VAL A 31 3.89 11.59 -21.15
CA VAL A 31 2.72 11.81 -22.01
C VAL A 31 1.39 11.68 -21.24
N GLY A 32 1.35 10.79 -20.24
CA GLY A 32 0.19 10.58 -19.35
C GLY A 32 -0.86 9.61 -19.88
N SER A 33 -0.77 9.14 -21.13
CA SER A 33 -1.74 8.24 -21.76
C SER A 33 -1.09 7.40 -22.86
N ALA A 34 -1.36 6.10 -22.84
CA ALA A 34 -0.95 5.17 -23.90
C ALA A 34 -1.70 5.45 -25.21
N THR A 35 -2.96 5.82 -25.11
CA THR A 35 -3.78 6.18 -26.26
C THR A 35 -3.21 7.40 -26.98
N LEU A 36 -2.86 8.45 -26.27
CA LEU A 36 -2.26 9.63 -26.83
C LEU A 36 -0.93 9.33 -27.55
N ILE A 37 -0.09 8.45 -26.99
CA ILE A 37 1.15 8.01 -27.61
C ILE A 37 0.87 7.34 -28.97
N LEU A 38 -0.12 6.45 -29.02
CA LEU A 38 -0.44 5.69 -30.23
C LEU A 38 -1.24 6.48 -31.28
N GLU A 39 -2.05 7.45 -30.89
CA GLU A 39 -2.70 8.40 -31.80
C GLU A 39 -1.66 9.23 -32.56
N HIS A 40 -0.56 9.59 -31.89
CA HIS A 40 0.56 10.32 -32.49
C HIS A 40 1.64 9.43 -33.12
N LYS A 41 1.34 8.15 -33.44
CA LYS A 41 2.34 7.18 -33.97
C LYS A 41 3.09 7.70 -35.21
N ASN A 42 2.48 8.51 -36.04
CA ASN A 42 3.06 9.07 -37.26
C ASN A 42 3.79 10.40 -37.05
N ASN A 43 3.46 11.12 -35.98
CA ASN A 43 3.99 12.44 -35.62
C ASN A 43 4.38 12.53 -34.14
N LEU A 44 4.97 11.46 -33.60
CA LEU A 44 5.30 11.32 -32.17
C LEU A 44 6.12 12.49 -31.61
N ARG A 45 6.95 13.11 -32.47
CA ARG A 45 7.78 14.27 -32.07
C ARG A 45 6.98 15.54 -31.75
N ASP A 46 5.71 15.60 -32.12
CA ASP A 46 4.83 16.72 -31.76
C ASP A 46 4.53 16.73 -30.25
N ILE A 47 4.43 15.52 -29.66
CA ILE A 47 4.20 15.33 -28.22
C ILE A 47 5.46 14.97 -27.44
N LEU A 48 6.49 14.46 -28.12
CA LEU A 48 7.77 14.07 -27.55
C LEU A 48 8.90 14.50 -28.49
N PRO A 49 9.34 15.80 -28.44
CA PRO A 49 10.33 16.35 -29.37
C PRO A 49 11.65 15.58 -29.43
N ASP A 50 12.06 14.99 -28.29
CA ASP A 50 13.33 14.25 -28.16
C ASP A 50 13.20 12.75 -28.52
N ALA A 51 12.08 12.33 -29.15
CA ALA A 51 11.88 10.94 -29.54
C ALA A 51 12.93 10.48 -30.54
N SER A 52 13.69 9.41 -30.19
CA SER A 52 14.69 8.81 -31.08
C SER A 52 14.03 8.13 -32.28
N ASP A 53 14.77 8.02 -33.41
CA ASP A 53 14.27 7.33 -34.62
C ASP A 53 13.86 5.87 -34.33
N LYS A 54 14.59 5.20 -33.43
CA LYS A 54 14.24 3.84 -32.99
C LYS A 54 12.92 3.79 -32.26
N LEU A 55 12.62 4.77 -31.38
CA LEU A 55 11.34 4.87 -30.67
C LEU A 55 10.19 5.10 -31.67
N VAL A 56 10.35 6.09 -32.54
CA VAL A 56 9.36 6.37 -33.59
C VAL A 56 9.07 5.11 -34.42
N SER A 57 10.12 4.43 -34.88
CA SER A 57 9.99 3.20 -35.65
C SER A 57 9.29 2.07 -34.87
N ALA A 58 9.60 1.90 -33.56
CA ALA A 58 8.98 0.88 -32.74
C ALA A 58 7.47 1.12 -32.54
N ILE A 59 7.08 2.39 -32.35
CA ILE A 59 5.65 2.76 -32.19
C ILE A 59 4.91 2.67 -33.53
N GLN A 60 5.53 3.02 -34.66
CA GLN A 60 4.94 2.88 -35.99
C GLN A 60 4.71 1.42 -36.38
N ASN A 61 5.63 0.53 -36.02
CA ASN A 61 5.58 -0.90 -36.36
C ASN A 61 5.03 -1.75 -35.21
N CYS A 62 3.88 -1.41 -34.69
CA CYS A 62 3.29 -2.03 -33.49
C CYS A 62 2.21 -3.10 -33.78
N GLU A 63 2.03 -3.57 -35.00
CA GLU A 63 0.92 -4.45 -35.39
C GLU A 63 0.95 -5.81 -34.67
N GLU A 64 2.12 -6.43 -34.51
CA GLU A 64 2.26 -7.68 -33.75
C GLU A 64 1.93 -7.47 -32.26
N ALA A 65 2.42 -6.37 -31.68
CA ALA A 65 2.11 -6.00 -30.32
C ALA A 65 0.61 -5.72 -30.13
N ARG A 66 -0.06 -5.11 -31.10
CA ARG A 66 -1.50 -4.87 -31.12
C ARG A 66 -2.29 -6.17 -31.10
N LYS A 67 -1.99 -7.07 -32.03
CA LYS A 67 -2.64 -8.38 -32.08
C LYS A 67 -2.51 -9.13 -30.76
N ARG A 68 -1.32 -9.11 -30.16
CA ARG A 68 -1.09 -9.76 -28.86
C ARG A 68 -1.87 -9.09 -27.72
N ALA A 69 -2.02 -7.78 -27.75
CA ALA A 69 -2.81 -7.03 -26.77
C ALA A 69 -4.32 -7.34 -26.92
N GLU A 70 -4.81 -7.46 -28.15
CA GLU A 70 -6.21 -7.85 -28.42
C GLU A 70 -6.50 -9.27 -27.91
N GLU A 71 -5.61 -10.24 -28.18
CA GLU A 71 -5.72 -11.61 -27.67
C GLU A 71 -5.75 -11.65 -26.13
N GLU A 72 -4.95 -10.80 -25.46
CA GLU A 72 -4.93 -10.72 -24.00
C GLU A 72 -6.24 -10.17 -23.46
N LEU A 73 -6.70 -9.05 -24.03
CA LEU A 73 -7.94 -8.41 -23.58
C LEU A 73 -9.17 -9.32 -23.77
N GLU A 74 -9.23 -10.09 -24.87
CA GLU A 74 -10.28 -11.10 -25.08
C GLU A 74 -10.23 -12.20 -24.01
N TYR A 75 -9.03 -12.63 -23.65
CA TYR A 75 -8.84 -13.61 -22.58
C TYR A 75 -9.29 -13.06 -21.24
N ASP A 76 -8.88 -11.84 -20.90
CA ASP A 76 -9.21 -11.18 -19.63
C ASP A 76 -10.73 -11.06 -19.46
N ILE A 77 -11.43 -10.58 -20.49
CA ILE A 77 -12.90 -10.46 -20.49
C ILE A 77 -13.55 -11.84 -20.27
N ARG A 78 -13.08 -12.86 -20.99
CA ARG A 78 -13.64 -14.22 -20.91
C ARG A 78 -13.50 -14.83 -19.51
N TYR A 79 -12.39 -14.57 -18.82
CA TYR A 79 -12.07 -15.20 -17.54
C TYR A 79 -12.28 -14.29 -16.32
N GLY A 80 -12.87 -13.10 -16.52
CA GLY A 80 -13.14 -12.15 -15.44
C GLY A 80 -11.87 -11.65 -14.78
N ILE A 81 -10.85 -11.38 -15.58
CA ILE A 81 -9.62 -10.71 -15.17
C ILE A 81 -9.79 -9.22 -15.46
N GLU A 82 -9.37 -8.37 -14.54
CA GLU A 82 -9.48 -6.94 -14.65
C GLU A 82 -8.09 -6.33 -14.93
N PRO A 83 -7.84 -5.84 -16.16
CA PRO A 83 -6.66 -5.06 -16.45
C PRO A 83 -6.77 -3.68 -15.78
N ILE A 84 -5.76 -3.30 -15.01
CA ILE A 84 -5.71 -2.04 -14.25
C ILE A 84 -4.49 -1.24 -14.72
N PRO A 85 -4.64 -0.31 -15.67
CA PRO A 85 -3.54 0.54 -16.10
C PRO A 85 -3.20 1.59 -15.04
N MET A 86 -2.01 2.15 -15.11
CA MET A 86 -1.45 3.08 -14.10
C MET A 86 -2.31 4.36 -13.90
N ASN A 87 -3.12 4.76 -14.87
CA ASN A 87 -4.03 5.89 -14.77
C ASN A 87 -5.42 5.53 -14.21
N ASP A 88 -5.70 4.26 -13.92
CA ASP A 88 -6.94 3.84 -13.22
C ASP A 88 -6.82 4.12 -11.72
N ASP A 89 -7.90 4.62 -11.09
CA ASP A 89 -7.93 4.94 -9.66
C ASP A 89 -7.74 3.71 -8.76
N ARG A 90 -8.02 2.50 -9.28
CA ARG A 90 -7.81 1.24 -8.58
C ARG A 90 -6.35 0.78 -8.57
N TYR A 91 -5.49 1.38 -9.42
CA TYR A 91 -4.07 1.06 -9.42
C TYR A 91 -3.45 1.35 -8.05
N PRO A 92 -2.64 0.45 -7.48
CA PRO A 92 -2.04 0.65 -6.16
C PRO A 92 -1.19 1.93 -6.12
N GLN A 93 -1.64 2.95 -5.39
CA GLN A 93 -0.96 4.25 -5.35
C GLN A 93 0.47 4.13 -4.81
N ARG A 94 0.69 3.27 -3.80
CA ARG A 94 2.03 3.00 -3.27
C ARG A 94 3.00 2.48 -4.33
N LEU A 95 2.52 1.62 -5.23
CA LEU A 95 3.31 1.06 -6.33
C LEU A 95 3.52 2.09 -7.44
N LYS A 96 2.54 2.96 -7.70
CA LYS A 96 2.61 4.00 -8.73
C LYS A 96 3.78 4.96 -8.52
N ASP A 97 4.14 5.19 -7.25
CA ASP A 97 5.24 6.09 -6.88
C ASP A 97 6.64 5.45 -7.06
N CYS A 98 6.71 4.12 -7.27
CA CYS A 98 7.97 3.41 -7.49
C CYS A 98 8.54 3.69 -8.89
N ASP A 99 9.87 3.79 -9.00
CA ASP A 99 10.57 4.14 -10.26
C ASP A 99 10.51 3.05 -11.33
N ASP A 100 10.08 1.86 -10.96
CA ASP A 100 9.94 0.69 -11.84
C ASP A 100 8.52 0.10 -11.80
N ALA A 101 7.52 0.92 -11.46
CA ALA A 101 6.11 0.53 -11.46
C ALA A 101 5.68 -0.03 -12.83
N PRO A 102 4.94 -1.15 -12.89
CA PRO A 102 4.40 -1.67 -14.15
C PRO A 102 3.31 -0.74 -14.71
N LEU A 103 3.24 -0.57 -16.03
CA LEU A 103 2.23 0.28 -16.67
C LEU A 103 0.81 -0.26 -16.49
N ILE A 104 0.67 -1.57 -16.32
CA ILE A 104 -0.60 -2.26 -16.19
C ILE A 104 -0.44 -3.46 -15.25
N LEU A 105 -1.48 -3.74 -14.50
CA LEU A 105 -1.62 -4.92 -13.67
C LEU A 105 -2.85 -5.71 -14.13
N PHE A 106 -2.78 -7.03 -14.03
CA PHE A 106 -3.91 -7.92 -14.28
C PHE A 106 -4.37 -8.47 -12.94
N TYR A 107 -5.63 -8.23 -12.60
CA TYR A 107 -6.18 -8.53 -11.28
C TYR A 107 -7.39 -9.46 -11.39
N LYS A 108 -7.49 -10.40 -10.47
CA LYS A 108 -8.67 -11.25 -10.31
C LYS A 108 -8.97 -11.40 -8.82
N GLY A 109 -10.04 -10.76 -8.36
CA GLY A 109 -10.42 -10.75 -6.94
C GLY A 109 -11.41 -9.65 -6.60
N ASN A 110 -11.52 -9.34 -5.32
CA ASN A 110 -12.49 -8.37 -4.82
C ASN A 110 -11.92 -7.42 -3.74
N ALA A 111 -10.62 -7.51 -3.41
CA ALA A 111 -10.02 -6.63 -2.42
C ALA A 111 -9.80 -5.20 -2.97
N ASN A 112 -9.85 -4.23 -2.07
CA ASN A 112 -9.40 -2.89 -2.36
C ASN A 112 -7.85 -2.83 -2.35
N LEU A 113 -7.23 -2.66 -3.52
CA LEU A 113 -5.76 -2.59 -3.66
C LEU A 113 -5.16 -1.32 -3.03
N ASN A 114 -5.98 -0.31 -2.75
CA ASN A 114 -5.62 0.94 -2.07
C ASN A 114 -6.12 0.96 -0.60
N GLN A 115 -6.08 -0.21 0.07
CA GLN A 115 -6.43 -0.30 1.48
C GLN A 115 -5.52 0.63 2.31
N GLN A 116 -6.05 1.20 3.40
CA GLN A 116 -5.33 2.16 4.24
C GLN A 116 -4.03 1.59 4.82
N ARG A 117 -4.00 0.30 5.13
CA ARG A 117 -2.85 -0.42 5.70
C ARG A 117 -2.56 -1.65 4.87
N VAL A 118 -1.35 -1.75 4.37
CA VAL A 118 -0.90 -2.85 3.53
C VAL A 118 0.45 -3.35 4.01
N ILE A 119 0.55 -4.65 4.28
CA ILE A 119 1.83 -5.28 4.64
C ILE A 119 2.16 -6.41 3.69
N ASN A 120 3.43 -6.66 3.49
CA ASN A 120 3.84 -7.92 2.89
C ASN A 120 4.54 -8.81 3.92
N ILE A 121 4.32 -10.13 3.79
CA ILE A 121 4.95 -11.16 4.62
C ILE A 121 5.74 -12.05 3.69
N VAL A 122 7.04 -12.14 3.92
CA VAL A 122 7.98 -12.88 3.06
C VAL A 122 8.95 -13.74 3.85
N GLY A 123 9.59 -14.70 3.17
CA GLY A 123 10.60 -15.54 3.81
C GLY A 123 11.06 -16.71 2.96
N THR A 124 11.56 -17.72 3.65
CA THR A 124 12.05 -18.95 3.03
C THR A 124 10.93 -19.79 2.40
N ARG A 125 11.25 -20.51 1.33
CA ARG A 125 10.36 -21.52 0.74
C ARG A 125 10.25 -22.80 1.59
N HIS A 126 11.06 -22.92 2.63
CA HIS A 126 11.11 -24.04 3.57
C HIS A 126 10.77 -23.55 4.98
N CYS A 127 9.53 -23.04 5.16
CA CYS A 127 9.06 -22.57 6.45
C CYS A 127 9.12 -23.70 7.48
N THR A 128 9.72 -23.40 8.63
CA THR A 128 9.80 -24.37 9.73
C THR A 128 8.52 -24.31 10.59
N PRO A 129 8.27 -25.33 11.45
CA PRO A 129 7.16 -25.24 12.42
C PRO A 129 7.22 -23.99 13.31
N TYR A 130 8.42 -23.48 13.61
CA TYR A 130 8.61 -22.22 14.32
C TYR A 130 8.12 -21.03 13.49
N GLY A 131 8.49 -20.95 12.22
CA GLY A 131 8.01 -19.90 11.30
C GLY A 131 6.50 -19.94 11.08
N GLU A 132 5.92 -21.15 10.94
CA GLU A 132 4.47 -21.34 10.85
C GLU A 132 3.74 -20.82 12.11
N ASP A 133 4.26 -21.11 13.30
CA ASP A 133 3.70 -20.66 14.57
C ASP A 133 3.84 -19.14 14.74
N LEU A 134 4.96 -18.55 14.34
CA LEU A 134 5.15 -17.09 14.32
C LEU A 134 4.11 -16.40 13.43
N ILE A 135 3.93 -16.87 12.19
CA ILE A 135 2.95 -16.30 11.25
C ILE A 135 1.55 -16.40 11.82
N ARG A 136 1.20 -17.58 12.35
CA ARG A 136 -0.13 -17.82 12.95
C ARG A 136 -0.41 -16.86 14.09
N ARG A 137 0.51 -16.74 15.06
CA ARG A 137 0.36 -15.83 16.21
C ARG A 137 0.30 -14.38 15.74
N PHE A 138 1.25 -13.95 14.91
CA PHE A 138 1.34 -12.60 14.42
C PHE A 138 0.05 -12.16 13.72
N ILE A 139 -0.48 -12.95 12.78
CA ILE A 139 -1.69 -12.60 12.03
C ILE A 139 -2.94 -12.62 12.94
N THR A 140 -3.01 -13.59 13.88
CA THR A 140 -4.13 -13.66 14.83
C THR A 140 -4.15 -12.46 15.76
N ASP A 141 -3.02 -12.09 16.33
CA ASP A 141 -2.91 -10.95 17.25
C ASP A 141 -3.06 -9.62 16.50
N LEU A 142 -2.51 -9.51 15.30
CA LEU A 142 -2.69 -8.33 14.44
C LEU A 142 -4.16 -8.08 14.14
N LYS A 143 -4.98 -9.12 13.98
CA LYS A 143 -6.43 -8.97 13.74
C LYS A 143 -7.15 -8.28 14.89
N GLN A 144 -6.71 -8.49 16.11
CA GLN A 144 -7.26 -7.83 17.30
C GLN A 144 -6.81 -6.36 17.41
N LEU A 145 -5.60 -6.07 16.95
CA LEU A 145 -4.99 -4.73 17.05
C LEU A 145 -5.29 -3.84 15.85
N SER A 146 -5.35 -4.41 14.65
CA SER A 146 -5.56 -3.71 13.38
C SER A 146 -6.40 -4.57 12.43
N PRO A 147 -7.74 -4.55 12.53
CA PRO A 147 -8.62 -5.46 11.81
C PRO A 147 -8.66 -5.25 10.28
N ASN A 148 -8.25 -4.06 9.80
CA ASN A 148 -8.36 -3.67 8.39
C ASN A 148 -6.97 -3.53 7.76
N VAL A 149 -6.28 -4.65 7.57
CA VAL A 149 -4.96 -4.71 6.90
C VAL A 149 -5.07 -5.60 5.68
N LEU A 150 -4.55 -5.17 4.55
CA LEU A 150 -4.35 -6.01 3.37
C LEU A 150 -3.00 -6.73 3.49
N ILE A 151 -2.99 -8.05 3.36
CA ILE A 151 -1.78 -8.86 3.45
C ILE A 151 -1.37 -9.29 2.04
N ILE A 152 -0.14 -8.94 1.64
CA ILE A 152 0.41 -9.26 0.32
C ILE A 152 1.56 -10.26 0.47
N SER A 153 1.63 -11.21 -0.45
CA SER A 153 2.78 -12.10 -0.59
C SER A 153 2.85 -12.69 -2.01
N GLY A 154 3.81 -13.58 -2.24
CA GLY A 154 4.09 -14.09 -3.58
C GLY A 154 3.43 -15.42 -3.93
N LEU A 155 2.59 -15.99 -3.09
CA LEU A 155 1.98 -17.32 -3.26
C LEU A 155 3.02 -18.44 -3.50
N ALA A 156 4.27 -18.25 -3.12
CA ALA A 156 5.33 -19.26 -3.21
C ALA A 156 5.19 -20.30 -2.09
N TYR A 157 6.00 -21.35 -2.15
CA TYR A 157 6.11 -22.33 -1.03
C TYR A 157 6.59 -21.63 0.25
N GLY A 158 6.37 -22.29 1.39
CA GLY A 158 6.87 -21.87 2.70
C GLY A 158 6.12 -20.68 3.27
N VAL A 159 6.82 -19.61 3.62
CA VAL A 159 6.27 -18.44 4.33
C VAL A 159 5.08 -17.83 3.59
N ASP A 160 5.17 -17.64 2.27
CA ASP A 160 4.13 -16.98 1.48
C ASP A 160 2.77 -17.70 1.59
N ILE A 161 2.75 -19.01 1.33
CA ILE A 161 1.50 -19.78 1.38
C ILE A 161 0.93 -19.88 2.81
N VAL A 162 1.79 -19.95 3.82
CA VAL A 162 1.36 -19.96 5.24
C VAL A 162 0.74 -18.62 5.59
N ALA A 163 1.35 -17.50 5.18
CA ALA A 163 0.82 -16.15 5.38
C ALA A 163 -0.58 -15.99 4.75
N HIS A 164 -0.76 -16.42 3.50
CA HIS A 164 -2.07 -16.36 2.83
C HIS A 164 -3.13 -17.21 3.55
N ARG A 165 -2.79 -18.44 3.94
CA ARG A 165 -3.72 -19.32 4.67
C ARG A 165 -4.13 -18.74 6.02
N GLN A 166 -3.18 -18.16 6.77
CA GLN A 166 -3.47 -17.53 8.05
C GLN A 166 -4.26 -16.22 7.86
N ALA A 167 -3.98 -15.43 6.83
CA ALA A 167 -4.77 -14.27 6.48
C ALA A 167 -6.24 -14.64 6.22
N LEU A 168 -6.48 -15.63 5.37
CA LEU A 168 -7.82 -16.15 5.04
C LEU A 168 -8.54 -16.69 6.30
N ALA A 169 -7.84 -17.45 7.14
CA ALA A 169 -8.40 -18.03 8.37
C ALA A 169 -8.83 -16.97 9.39
N ASN A 170 -8.14 -15.82 9.41
CA ASN A 170 -8.44 -14.70 10.31
C ASN A 170 -9.34 -13.62 9.65
N GLY A 171 -9.89 -13.86 8.47
CA GLY A 171 -10.78 -12.92 7.79
C GLY A 171 -10.10 -11.65 7.29
N TYR A 172 -8.80 -11.71 6.97
CA TYR A 172 -8.10 -10.67 6.25
C TYR A 172 -8.21 -10.87 4.74
N GLU A 173 -8.33 -9.78 4.00
CA GLU A 173 -8.09 -9.78 2.56
C GLU A 173 -6.61 -10.05 2.28
N THR A 174 -6.32 -10.86 1.24
CA THR A 174 -4.94 -11.17 0.89
C THR A 174 -4.72 -11.27 -0.60
N ILE A 175 -3.62 -10.68 -1.09
CA ILE A 175 -3.25 -10.61 -2.50
C ILE A 175 -2.02 -11.47 -2.76
N GLY A 176 -2.19 -12.44 -3.66
CA GLY A 176 -1.07 -13.21 -4.22
C GLY A 176 -0.55 -12.53 -5.49
N VAL A 177 0.65 -11.97 -5.41
CA VAL A 177 1.32 -11.44 -6.60
C VAL A 177 2.02 -12.58 -7.32
N LEU A 178 1.75 -12.79 -8.60
CA LEU A 178 2.26 -13.92 -9.37
C LEU A 178 3.44 -13.53 -10.27
N ALA A 179 4.30 -14.50 -10.57
CA ALA A 179 5.46 -14.34 -11.46
C ALA A 179 5.21 -14.89 -12.87
N HIS A 180 3.94 -15.02 -13.26
CA HIS A 180 3.44 -15.57 -14.52
C HIS A 180 2.05 -15.00 -14.83
N GLY A 181 1.51 -15.28 -16.01
CA GLY A 181 0.15 -14.87 -16.39
C GLY A 181 -0.93 -15.56 -15.56
N LEU A 182 -2.14 -15.00 -15.54
CA LEU A 182 -3.30 -15.56 -14.82
C LEU A 182 -3.97 -16.75 -15.53
N ASP A 183 -3.40 -17.23 -16.63
CA ASP A 183 -3.83 -18.43 -17.37
C ASP A 183 -3.30 -19.74 -16.78
N ASP A 184 -2.28 -19.69 -15.92
CA ASP A 184 -1.77 -20.84 -15.17
C ASP A 184 -1.60 -20.48 -13.68
N LEU A 185 -1.32 -21.47 -12.86
CA LEU A 185 -1.04 -21.30 -11.44
C LEU A 185 0.19 -22.09 -11.01
N TYR A 186 1.18 -21.39 -10.52
CA TYR A 186 2.38 -21.99 -9.94
C TYR A 186 2.60 -21.47 -8.51
N PRO A 187 2.80 -22.36 -7.53
CA PRO A 187 2.72 -23.84 -7.62
C PRO A 187 1.25 -24.33 -7.72
N ARG A 188 1.02 -25.37 -8.53
CA ARG A 188 -0.34 -25.95 -8.72
C ARG A 188 -0.96 -26.49 -7.43
N GLN A 189 -0.14 -26.85 -6.45
CA GLN A 189 -0.56 -27.32 -5.12
C GLN A 189 -1.29 -26.23 -4.32
N HIS A 190 -1.14 -24.96 -4.68
CA HIS A 190 -1.77 -23.82 -4.00
C HIS A 190 -3.14 -23.46 -4.59
N ARG A 191 -3.69 -24.26 -5.53
CA ARG A 191 -4.94 -23.97 -6.24
C ARG A 191 -6.13 -23.72 -5.32
N GLU A 192 -6.29 -24.54 -4.29
CA GLU A 192 -7.39 -24.36 -3.32
C GLU A 192 -7.26 -23.02 -2.58
N THR A 193 -6.06 -22.71 -2.10
CA THR A 193 -5.80 -21.43 -1.43
C THR A 193 -6.01 -20.25 -2.39
N ALA A 194 -5.53 -20.35 -3.63
CA ALA A 194 -5.71 -19.32 -4.66
C ALA A 194 -7.21 -19.07 -4.98
N ALA A 195 -8.02 -20.13 -5.05
CA ALA A 195 -9.47 -20.01 -5.26
C ALA A 195 -10.14 -19.23 -4.11
N ARG A 196 -9.81 -19.56 -2.85
CA ARG A 196 -10.29 -18.82 -1.67
C ARG A 196 -9.81 -17.37 -1.64
N MET A 197 -8.59 -17.10 -2.11
CA MET A 197 -8.06 -15.74 -2.20
C MET A 197 -8.85 -14.89 -3.20
N ILE A 198 -9.31 -15.45 -4.31
CA ILE A 198 -10.16 -14.73 -5.28
C ILE A 198 -11.47 -14.27 -4.62
N GLU A 199 -12.01 -15.04 -3.68
CA GLU A 199 -13.23 -14.72 -2.95
C GLU A 199 -13.01 -13.75 -1.77
N GLN A 200 -11.79 -13.75 -1.18
CA GLN A 200 -11.43 -12.93 -0.01
C GLN A 200 -10.11 -12.20 -0.22
N GLY A 201 -9.97 -11.51 -1.34
CA GLY A 201 -8.72 -10.86 -1.72
C GLY A 201 -8.50 -10.87 -3.21
N GLY A 202 -7.43 -11.55 -3.68
CA GLY A 202 -7.23 -11.72 -5.11
C GLY A 202 -5.85 -12.23 -5.51
N LEU A 203 -5.71 -12.37 -6.83
CA LEU A 203 -4.46 -12.66 -7.52
C LEU A 203 -4.10 -11.49 -8.42
N LEU A 204 -2.84 -11.12 -8.46
CA LEU A 204 -2.33 -9.97 -9.18
C LEU A 204 -1.06 -10.34 -9.95
N THR A 205 -0.89 -9.80 -11.15
CA THR A 205 0.34 -9.95 -11.93
C THR A 205 0.57 -8.79 -12.88
N GLU A 206 1.81 -8.56 -13.29
CA GLU A 206 2.16 -7.70 -14.43
C GLU A 206 2.32 -8.49 -15.74
N PHE A 207 2.33 -9.82 -15.67
CA PHE A 207 2.65 -10.67 -16.79
C PHE A 207 1.40 -11.05 -17.57
N LEU A 208 1.49 -10.97 -18.89
CA LEU A 208 0.45 -11.46 -19.79
C LEU A 208 0.32 -12.98 -19.72
N THR A 209 -0.80 -13.50 -20.16
CA THR A 209 -1.00 -14.94 -20.40
C THR A 209 0.14 -15.55 -21.21
N ARG A 210 0.35 -16.85 -21.11
CA ARG A 210 1.45 -17.60 -21.74
C ARG A 210 2.86 -17.18 -21.25
N THR A 211 2.95 -16.45 -20.15
CA THR A 211 4.23 -16.17 -19.49
C THR A 211 4.51 -17.22 -18.42
N ASN A 212 5.62 -17.93 -18.55
CA ASN A 212 5.98 -19.01 -17.61
C ASN A 212 6.54 -18.46 -16.30
N ALA A 213 6.34 -19.22 -15.23
CA ALA A 213 6.96 -18.99 -13.94
C ALA A 213 8.46 -19.38 -14.00
N ASP A 214 9.32 -18.43 -14.30
CA ASP A 214 10.77 -18.62 -14.34
C ASP A 214 11.51 -17.86 -13.22
N LYS A 215 12.79 -18.16 -13.04
CA LYS A 215 13.59 -17.57 -11.96
C LYS A 215 13.70 -16.04 -12.07
N ILE A 216 13.77 -15.49 -13.26
CA ILE A 216 13.89 -14.05 -13.50
C ILE A 216 12.58 -13.36 -13.13
N ASN A 217 11.44 -13.93 -13.53
CA ASN A 217 10.12 -13.38 -13.24
C ASN A 217 9.80 -13.40 -11.74
N PHE A 218 10.27 -14.40 -10.98
CA PHE A 218 10.15 -14.40 -9.53
C PHE A 218 10.87 -13.22 -8.87
N VAL A 219 12.06 -12.89 -9.34
CA VAL A 219 12.81 -11.73 -8.83
C VAL A 219 12.13 -10.43 -9.23
N ARG A 220 11.72 -10.31 -10.50
CA ARG A 220 11.01 -9.11 -11.01
C ARG A 220 9.72 -8.85 -10.26
N ARG A 221 8.93 -9.88 -9.97
CA ARG A 221 7.68 -9.78 -9.26
C ARG A 221 7.83 -9.20 -7.85
N ASN A 222 8.93 -9.48 -7.15
CA ASN A 222 9.13 -9.06 -5.76
C ASN A 222 9.05 -7.55 -5.58
N ARG A 223 9.38 -6.74 -6.61
CA ARG A 223 9.23 -5.29 -6.57
C ARG A 223 7.75 -4.86 -6.46
N ILE A 224 6.82 -5.63 -7.01
CA ILE A 224 5.39 -5.36 -6.88
C ILE A 224 4.93 -5.65 -5.45
N VAL A 225 5.38 -6.77 -4.86
CA VAL A 225 5.09 -7.11 -3.46
C VAL A 225 5.60 -6.01 -2.53
N ALA A 226 6.84 -5.56 -2.71
CA ALA A 226 7.45 -4.48 -1.93
C ALA A 226 6.75 -3.14 -2.16
N GLY A 227 6.53 -2.76 -3.42
CA GLY A 227 6.00 -1.46 -3.81
C GLY A 227 4.55 -1.21 -3.38
N MET A 228 3.73 -2.27 -3.29
CA MET A 228 2.34 -2.17 -2.86
C MET A 228 2.17 -2.00 -1.35
N SER A 229 3.21 -2.21 -0.54
CA SER A 229 3.11 -2.35 0.91
C SER A 229 3.66 -1.13 1.66
N ASP A 230 3.15 -0.88 2.86
CA ASP A 230 3.71 0.09 3.82
C ASP A 230 4.92 -0.51 4.54
N ALA A 231 4.86 -1.81 4.84
CA ALA A 231 5.91 -2.53 5.57
C ALA A 231 6.14 -3.94 5.02
N CYS A 232 7.37 -4.42 5.14
CA CYS A 232 7.81 -5.76 4.80
C CYS A 232 8.19 -6.53 6.08
N ILE A 233 7.62 -7.71 6.27
CA ILE A 233 7.86 -8.56 7.44
C ILE A 233 8.55 -9.84 7.00
N LEU A 234 9.80 -10.02 7.43
CA LEU A 234 10.59 -11.22 7.20
C LEU A 234 10.43 -12.20 8.36
N ILE A 235 9.92 -13.39 8.07
CA ILE A 235 9.66 -14.42 9.10
C ILE A 235 10.87 -15.30 9.31
N GLU A 236 11.36 -15.94 8.26
CA GLU A 236 12.52 -16.83 8.26
C GLU A 236 13.29 -16.69 6.96
N SER A 237 14.60 -16.70 7.01
CA SER A 237 15.47 -16.68 5.84
C SER A 237 16.82 -17.29 6.12
N ALA A 238 17.34 -18.08 5.17
CA ALA A 238 18.77 -18.42 5.14
C ALA A 238 19.59 -17.14 4.83
N ALA A 239 20.91 -17.19 5.04
CA ALA A 239 21.82 -16.06 4.83
C ALA A 239 21.70 -15.36 3.45
N HIS A 240 21.29 -16.09 2.43
CA HIS A 240 21.09 -15.63 1.05
C HIS A 240 19.70 -16.02 0.52
N GLY A 241 18.65 -15.83 1.31
CA GLY A 241 17.27 -16.19 0.96
C GLY A 241 16.60 -15.17 0.03
N GLY A 242 15.61 -15.66 -0.76
CA GLY A 242 14.82 -14.80 -1.66
C GLY A 242 13.98 -13.72 -0.93
N GLY A 243 13.60 -13.95 0.33
CA GLY A 243 12.91 -12.95 1.15
C GLY A 243 13.76 -11.70 1.40
N LEU A 244 15.09 -11.86 1.53
CA LEU A 244 16.02 -10.73 1.70
C LEU A 244 16.01 -9.78 0.50
N ILE A 245 15.85 -10.31 -0.72
CA ILE A 245 15.72 -9.48 -1.94
C ILE A 245 14.49 -8.57 -1.83
N THR A 246 13.38 -9.09 -1.33
CA THR A 246 12.16 -8.27 -1.12
C THR A 246 12.38 -7.23 -0.03
N CYS A 247 13.10 -7.56 1.05
CA CYS A 247 13.47 -6.60 2.09
C CYS A 247 14.33 -5.47 1.53
N ASP A 248 15.37 -5.78 0.73
CA ASP A 248 16.25 -4.79 0.11
C ASP A 248 15.47 -3.85 -0.82
N ILE A 249 14.56 -4.40 -1.64
CA ILE A 249 13.69 -3.62 -2.52
C ILE A 249 12.74 -2.74 -1.68
N SER A 250 12.14 -3.28 -0.60
CA SER A 250 11.27 -2.52 0.29
C SER A 250 12.00 -1.31 0.90
N GLN A 251 13.23 -1.49 1.34
CA GLN A 251 14.07 -0.38 1.83
C GLN A 251 14.35 0.65 0.74
N SER A 252 14.67 0.22 -0.48
CA SER A 252 14.93 1.14 -1.61
C SER A 252 13.71 2.00 -1.95
N TYR A 253 12.50 1.52 -1.68
CA TYR A 253 11.26 2.26 -1.83
C TYR A 253 10.88 3.07 -0.58
N GLY A 254 11.73 3.11 0.44
CA GLY A 254 11.45 3.80 1.70
C GLY A 254 10.35 3.14 2.53
N ARG A 255 10.16 1.82 2.39
CA ARG A 255 9.21 1.05 3.20
C ARG A 255 9.90 0.53 4.45
N ASP A 256 9.16 0.47 5.56
CA ASP A 256 9.66 -0.11 6.79
C ASP A 256 9.89 -1.62 6.63
N VAL A 257 10.99 -2.12 7.19
CA VAL A 257 11.32 -3.54 7.16
C VAL A 257 11.44 -4.06 8.59
N PHE A 258 10.73 -5.14 8.86
CA PHE A 258 10.72 -5.83 10.15
C PHE A 258 11.17 -7.28 9.99
N ALA A 259 11.81 -7.81 11.01
CA ALA A 259 12.20 -9.21 11.02
C ALA A 259 12.01 -9.84 12.41
N PHE A 260 11.52 -11.07 12.40
CA PHE A 260 11.52 -11.90 13.60
C PHE A 260 12.90 -12.50 13.83
N PRO A 261 13.45 -12.41 15.06
CA PRO A 261 14.70 -13.05 15.40
C PRO A 261 14.50 -14.57 15.50
N GLY A 262 15.52 -15.32 15.18
CA GLY A 262 15.52 -16.74 15.36
C GLY A 262 16.73 -17.24 16.15
N ARG A 263 16.79 -18.56 16.40
CA ARG A 263 17.84 -19.15 17.19
C ARG A 263 19.18 -19.06 16.48
N ILE A 264 20.23 -18.75 17.23
CA ILE A 264 21.62 -18.75 16.74
C ILE A 264 22.00 -20.16 16.30
N GLY A 265 22.50 -20.29 15.07
CA GLY A 265 22.90 -21.57 14.49
C GLY A 265 21.82 -22.27 13.67
N ASP A 266 20.58 -21.81 13.70
CA ASP A 266 19.52 -22.32 12.82
C ASP A 266 19.61 -21.70 11.43
N HIS A 267 19.66 -22.54 10.40
CA HIS A 267 19.90 -22.14 9.01
C HIS A 267 18.93 -21.08 8.50
N TYR A 268 17.64 -21.21 8.80
CA TYR A 268 16.60 -20.26 8.35
C TYR A 268 16.40 -19.06 9.29
N SER A 269 17.17 -18.99 10.38
CA SER A 269 17.23 -17.81 11.26
C SER A 269 18.37 -16.86 10.90
N GLU A 270 19.38 -17.33 10.18
CA GLU A 270 20.62 -16.60 9.90
C GLU A 270 20.38 -15.31 9.10
N GLY A 271 19.52 -15.37 8.08
CA GLY A 271 19.18 -14.21 7.26
C GLY A 271 18.48 -13.12 8.05
N CYS A 272 17.48 -13.47 8.88
CA CYS A 272 16.78 -12.52 9.75
C CYS A 272 17.73 -11.89 10.77
N ASN A 273 18.52 -12.72 11.47
CA ASN A 273 19.45 -12.25 12.49
C ASN A 273 20.54 -11.33 11.89
N ASN A 274 21.05 -11.66 10.71
CA ASN A 274 22.01 -10.81 9.98
C ASN A 274 21.38 -9.47 9.55
N LEU A 275 20.16 -9.50 9.04
CA LEU A 275 19.45 -8.29 8.61
C LEU A 275 19.23 -7.34 9.80
N ILE A 276 18.77 -7.87 10.94
CA ILE A 276 18.61 -7.13 12.20
C ILE A 276 19.95 -6.56 12.67
N ARG A 277 20.98 -7.40 12.75
CA ARG A 277 22.32 -7.01 13.22
C ARG A 277 22.91 -5.86 12.39
N ASN A 278 22.63 -5.84 11.08
CA ASN A 278 23.12 -4.83 10.15
C ASN A 278 22.20 -3.60 10.07
N ASN A 279 21.22 -3.45 10.96
CA ASN A 279 20.20 -2.40 10.94
C ASN A 279 19.39 -2.33 9.63
N GLY A 280 19.26 -3.44 8.93
CA GLY A 280 18.44 -3.59 7.73
C GLY A 280 16.99 -3.96 8.04
N ALA A 281 16.64 -4.26 9.29
CA ALA A 281 15.28 -4.47 9.74
C ALA A 281 15.15 -4.13 11.23
N THR A 282 13.97 -3.62 11.60
CA THR A 282 13.59 -3.50 13.00
C THR A 282 13.21 -4.88 13.56
N LEU A 283 13.77 -5.24 14.71
CA LEU A 283 13.42 -6.47 15.39
C LEU A 283 12.01 -6.35 15.97
N ILE A 284 11.16 -7.32 15.67
CA ILE A 284 9.86 -7.48 16.32
C ILE A 284 9.72 -8.88 16.89
N THR A 285 8.98 -9.03 17.99
CA THR A 285 8.67 -10.29 18.63
C THR A 285 7.18 -10.60 18.66
N SER A 286 6.35 -9.61 18.39
CA SER A 286 4.90 -9.67 18.47
C SER A 286 4.21 -8.73 17.46
N ALA A 287 2.90 -8.87 17.32
CA ALA A 287 2.07 -7.92 16.57
C ALA A 287 1.96 -6.56 17.28
N GLU A 288 2.04 -6.54 18.60
CA GLU A 288 2.06 -5.32 19.42
C GLU A 288 3.29 -4.46 19.10
N ASP A 289 4.49 -5.07 19.03
CA ASP A 289 5.72 -4.38 18.65
C ASP A 289 5.55 -3.72 17.27
N PHE A 290 5.09 -4.51 16.29
CA PHE A 290 4.85 -4.05 14.93
C PHE A 290 3.87 -2.86 14.88
N VAL A 291 2.69 -2.99 15.51
CA VAL A 291 1.66 -1.95 15.52
C VAL A 291 2.15 -0.68 16.21
N LYS A 292 2.97 -0.81 17.26
CA LYS A 292 3.59 0.29 17.97
C LYS A 292 4.59 1.03 17.08
N ASP A 293 5.49 0.31 16.44
CA ASP A 293 6.55 0.89 15.60
C ASP A 293 5.98 1.54 14.34
N MET A 294 4.93 0.94 13.74
CA MET A 294 4.15 1.53 12.65
C MET A 294 3.25 2.70 13.08
N ARG A 295 3.15 2.98 14.39
CA ARG A 295 2.25 3.99 14.97
C ARG A 295 0.77 3.76 14.62
N TRP A 296 0.35 2.50 14.50
CA TRP A 296 -1.04 2.13 14.20
C TRP A 296 -1.91 1.98 15.45
N GLN A 297 -1.42 2.34 16.62
CA GLN A 297 -2.10 2.20 17.92
C GLN A 297 -3.35 3.08 18.06
N ASP A 298 -3.32 4.26 17.44
CA ASP A 298 -4.40 5.24 17.60
C ASP A 298 -5.75 4.72 17.12
N ASP A 299 -5.77 3.87 16.07
CA ASP A 299 -7.01 3.29 15.55
C ASP A 299 -7.57 2.19 16.47
N ALA A 300 -6.72 1.40 17.13
CA ALA A 300 -7.17 0.39 18.09
C ALA A 300 -7.78 1.07 19.32
N THR A 301 -7.20 2.18 19.77
CA THR A 301 -7.74 3.01 20.85
C THR A 301 -9.06 3.67 20.44
N LEU A 302 -9.16 4.20 19.21
CA LEU A 302 -10.37 4.76 18.64
C LEU A 302 -11.48 3.69 18.47
N MET A 303 -11.13 2.48 18.02
CA MET A 303 -12.10 1.38 17.90
C MET A 303 -12.58 0.88 19.26
N ARG A 304 -11.70 0.74 20.24
CA ARG A 304 -12.07 0.40 21.63
C ARG A 304 -12.96 1.49 22.24
N ALA A 305 -12.64 2.76 22.01
CA ALA A 305 -13.45 3.89 22.45
C ALA A 305 -14.84 3.89 21.79
N LYS A 306 -14.95 3.58 20.48
CA LYS A 306 -16.21 3.41 19.76
C LYS A 306 -17.01 2.20 20.27
N GLN A 307 -16.36 1.05 20.51
CA GLN A 307 -17.02 -0.14 21.07
C GLN A 307 -17.49 0.06 22.53
N GLN A 308 -16.81 0.91 23.29
CA GLN A 308 -17.19 1.26 24.67
C GLN A 308 -18.19 2.42 24.74
N GLY A 309 -18.69 2.90 23.59
CA GLY A 309 -19.63 4.02 23.55
C GLY A 309 -19.00 5.36 23.98
N ILE A 310 -17.65 5.41 24.08
CA ILE A 310 -16.90 6.63 24.31
C ILE A 310 -16.70 7.29 22.94
N GLU A 311 -17.74 7.90 22.40
CA GLU A 311 -17.57 8.92 21.38
C GLU A 311 -16.81 10.05 22.06
N ARG A 312 -15.55 10.26 21.69
CA ARG A 312 -14.95 11.58 21.82
C ARG A 312 -15.79 12.46 20.93
N SER A 313 -16.68 13.24 21.53
CA SER A 313 -17.33 14.33 20.84
C SER A 313 -16.20 15.16 20.22
N LEU A 314 -16.19 15.27 18.89
CA LEU A 314 -15.27 16.14 18.14
C LEU A 314 -15.43 17.62 18.58
N PHE A 315 -16.46 17.87 19.35
CA PHE A 315 -16.75 19.14 20.04
C PHE A 315 -16.91 18.82 21.53
N PRO A 316 -15.99 19.28 22.39
CA PRO A 316 -16.20 19.18 23.82
C PRO A 316 -17.53 19.85 24.18
N GLU A 317 -18.35 19.22 25.03
CA GLU A 317 -19.56 19.87 25.55
C GLU A 317 -19.14 21.17 26.22
N LEU A 318 -19.59 22.27 25.65
CA LEU A 318 -19.33 23.61 26.17
C LEU A 318 -20.48 24.02 27.08
N SER A 319 -20.16 24.54 28.24
CA SER A 319 -21.16 25.23 29.06
C SER A 319 -21.71 26.47 28.31
N SER A 320 -22.81 26.99 28.75
CA SER A 320 -23.40 28.21 28.15
C SER A 320 -22.46 29.40 28.18
N GLU A 321 -21.63 29.53 29.23
CA GLU A 321 -20.61 30.59 29.33
C GLU A 321 -19.42 30.34 28.38
N GLU A 322 -18.96 29.10 28.23
CA GLU A 322 -17.92 28.70 27.29
C GLU A 322 -18.38 28.92 25.84
N GLN A 323 -19.63 28.60 25.52
CA GLN A 323 -20.22 28.82 24.20
C GLN A 323 -20.24 30.33 23.82
N LEU A 324 -20.59 31.22 24.78
CA LEU A 324 -20.54 32.66 24.54
C LEU A 324 -19.13 33.14 24.18
N ILE A 325 -18.09 32.60 24.81
CA ILE A 325 -16.69 32.93 24.50
C ILE A 325 -16.35 32.45 23.07
N VAL A 326 -16.71 31.24 22.72
CA VAL A 326 -16.49 30.65 21.38
C VAL A 326 -17.25 31.45 20.31
N ASP A 327 -18.47 31.86 20.57
CA ASP A 327 -19.28 32.69 19.64
C ASP A 327 -18.67 34.09 19.40
N VAL A 328 -18.04 34.66 20.41
CA VAL A 328 -17.30 35.92 20.28
C VAL A 328 -16.04 35.74 19.46
N LEU A 329 -15.26 34.70 19.75
CA LEU A 329 -14.02 34.40 19.03
C LEU A 329 -14.27 33.92 17.58
N SER A 330 -15.42 33.28 17.30
CA SER A 330 -15.79 32.87 15.96
C SER A 330 -16.08 34.06 15.03
N LYS A 331 -16.60 35.17 15.57
CA LYS A 331 -16.88 36.41 14.86
C LYS A 331 -15.63 37.27 14.68
N THR A 332 -14.77 37.31 15.68
CA THR A 332 -13.53 38.08 15.68
C THR A 332 -12.50 37.27 16.45
N ASN A 333 -11.59 36.63 15.73
CA ASN A 333 -10.53 35.82 16.35
C ASN A 333 -9.37 36.70 16.86
N ASP A 334 -8.46 36.15 17.62
CA ASP A 334 -7.26 36.83 18.17
C ASP A 334 -7.61 38.04 19.06
N LEU A 335 -8.44 37.81 20.08
CA LEU A 335 -8.84 38.84 21.03
C LEU A 335 -8.07 38.74 22.37
N GLN A 336 -7.81 39.91 22.97
CA GLN A 336 -7.29 39.99 24.35
C GLN A 336 -8.39 39.74 25.38
N VAL A 337 -8.02 39.21 26.54
CA VAL A 337 -8.94 38.88 27.64
C VAL A 337 -9.90 40.02 27.98
N ASN A 338 -9.42 41.27 28.02
CA ASN A 338 -10.25 42.43 28.32
C ASN A 338 -11.36 42.67 27.28
N LEU A 339 -11.04 42.46 26.01
CA LEU A 339 -12.04 42.60 24.92
C LEU A 339 -13.06 41.45 24.92
N ILE A 340 -12.62 40.24 25.28
CA ILE A 340 -13.53 39.10 25.46
C ILE A 340 -14.47 39.36 26.63
N SER A 341 -13.97 39.85 27.76
CA SER A 341 -14.76 40.22 28.96
C SER A 341 -15.83 41.25 28.61
N VAL A 342 -15.46 42.31 27.91
CA VAL A 342 -16.43 43.35 27.48
C VAL A 342 -17.51 42.77 26.54
N LYS A 343 -17.12 41.92 25.56
CA LYS A 343 -18.04 41.37 24.58
C LYS A 343 -18.96 40.25 25.15
N THR A 344 -18.49 39.50 26.13
CA THR A 344 -19.26 38.42 26.77
C THR A 344 -20.00 38.86 28.01
N ASN A 345 -19.65 40.03 28.54
CA ASN A 345 -20.12 40.55 29.85
C ASN A 345 -19.80 39.59 31.02
N ILE A 346 -18.69 38.84 30.92
CA ILE A 346 -18.19 37.92 31.95
C ILE A 346 -17.05 38.61 32.68
N ASP A 347 -17.07 38.59 34.03
CA ASP A 347 -15.99 39.12 34.84
C ASP A 347 -14.64 38.47 34.52
N ILE A 348 -13.56 39.27 34.52
CA ILE A 348 -12.20 38.84 34.13
C ILE A 348 -11.72 37.62 34.95
N SER A 349 -12.01 37.61 36.24
CA SER A 349 -11.64 36.50 37.12
C SER A 349 -12.30 35.19 36.72
N ARG A 350 -13.60 35.21 36.42
CA ARG A 350 -14.37 34.08 35.92
C ARG A 350 -13.97 33.71 34.51
N LEU A 351 -13.77 34.69 33.62
CA LEU A 351 -13.35 34.53 32.23
C LEU A 351 -11.99 33.82 32.14
N THR A 352 -11.02 34.17 32.97
CA THR A 352 -9.69 33.54 32.96
C THR A 352 -9.79 32.04 33.26
N SER A 353 -10.66 31.64 34.21
CA SER A 353 -10.90 30.20 34.49
C SER A 353 -11.54 29.49 33.34
N LEU A 354 -12.51 30.12 32.65
CA LEU A 354 -13.19 29.54 31.47
C LEU A 354 -12.23 29.42 30.26
N LEU A 355 -11.41 30.45 30.05
CA LEU A 355 -10.39 30.42 28.96
C LEU A 355 -9.38 29.30 29.18
N PHE A 356 -8.91 29.13 30.43
CA PHE A 356 -8.04 27.99 30.76
C PHE A 356 -8.73 26.66 30.52
N THR A 357 -9.99 26.51 30.87
CA THR A 357 -10.77 25.29 30.62
C THR A 357 -10.93 25.03 29.11
N LEU A 358 -11.22 26.06 28.31
CA LEU A 358 -11.32 25.97 26.85
C LEU A 358 -9.99 25.62 26.18
N GLU A 359 -8.87 26.12 26.71
CA GLU A 359 -7.54 25.78 26.25
C GLU A 359 -7.21 24.30 26.57
N MET A 360 -7.53 23.83 27.77
CA MET A 360 -7.39 22.42 28.16
C MET A 360 -8.32 21.48 27.37
N LYS A 361 -9.48 21.97 26.93
CA LYS A 361 -10.37 21.27 26.01
C LYS A 361 -9.87 21.30 24.55
N GLY A 362 -8.80 22.04 24.24
CA GLY A 362 -8.24 22.18 22.89
C GLY A 362 -9.13 23.00 21.93
N VAL A 363 -10.01 23.84 22.47
CA VAL A 363 -10.92 24.69 21.69
C VAL A 363 -10.26 25.99 21.29
N ILE A 364 -9.44 26.55 22.19
CA ILE A 364 -8.68 27.79 21.98
C ILE A 364 -7.21 27.60 22.28
N LYS A 365 -6.37 28.53 21.81
CA LYS A 365 -4.93 28.58 22.10
C LYS A 365 -4.52 29.98 22.50
N THR A 366 -3.67 30.09 23.55
CA THR A 366 -3.11 31.34 24.01
C THR A 366 -1.84 31.69 23.23
N PHE A 367 -1.73 32.93 22.74
CA PHE A 367 -0.55 33.48 22.08
C PHE A 367 0.11 34.61 22.93
N ALA A 368 1.33 34.98 22.53
CA ALA A 368 2.07 36.07 23.15
C ALA A 368 1.23 37.37 23.17
N GLY A 369 1.31 38.13 24.30
CA GLY A 369 0.52 39.34 24.48
C GLY A 369 -0.90 39.11 25.03
N GLY A 370 -1.18 37.92 25.57
CA GLY A 370 -2.50 37.60 26.15
C GLY A 370 -3.62 37.52 25.14
N MET A 371 -3.30 37.13 23.91
CA MET A 371 -4.25 36.92 22.81
C MET A 371 -4.79 35.50 22.83
N TYR A 372 -6.08 35.34 22.62
CA TYR A 372 -6.77 34.03 22.55
C TYR A 372 -7.27 33.76 21.14
N HIS A 373 -6.91 32.62 20.62
CA HIS A 373 -7.23 32.17 19.25
C HIS A 373 -8.15 30.94 19.28
N LEU A 374 -9.25 30.97 18.57
CA LEU A 374 -10.14 29.83 18.36
C LEU A 374 -9.53 28.86 17.35
N LEU A 375 -9.30 27.63 17.75
CA LEU A 375 -8.82 26.55 16.88
C LEU A 375 -10.03 26.03 16.06
N LYS A 376 -9.88 25.95 14.75
CA LYS A 376 -10.90 25.43 13.81
C LYS A 376 -10.87 23.91 13.77
#